data_c1f2fbe7b66289a2bdab7dc095c970ad
#
_entry.id   c1f2fbe7b66289a2bdab7dc095c970ad
#
_cell.length_a   1.000
_cell.length_b   1.000
_cell.length_c   1.000
_cell.angle_alpha   90.00
_cell.angle_beta   90.00
_cell.angle_gamma   90.00
#
_symmetry.space_group_name_H-M   'P 1'
#
loop_
_entity.id
_entity.type
_entity.pdbx_description
1 polymer ?
#
loop_
_entity_poly.entity_id
_entity_poly.type
_entity_poly.pdbx_seq_one_letter_code
_entity_poly.pdbx_strand_id
1 'polypeptide(L)'
;LPFLNTRPPVIVDWLPWNHVFGGSHNFNMMLAHGGSLYIDGGKPAPHLVGKTLENLKLKTGTMAFNVPLGFAMIRDALKADAGLRHDFFAELDMLFYAGASLAQDVWSDLENMAQEVRGDIPLFTSSWGLTETAPAALLQHQPTDRSGVVGVPLPEIDIKLIPDGDMRCEVRIKGPSVFTGYLNAPEQSAQAFDEEGFYKTGDAMVFVDPADSNLGLRFDGRISEEFKLMSGTWVRAANLRLEVLSTLGALVTDVIITGADRSDIGLFIIPSAAMREASDCIDHDGGLRCASLEATVREKLAGIGGSSSTRIARALFLTEPLSMSDGEITAKGSINFKKLLTRRAALLERLYDDADPATLTIRKSAS
;
A
#
# COMPACT_ATOMS: atom_id res chain seq x y z
N LEU A 1 1.01 9.04 22.08
CA LEU A 1 2.43 8.67 21.92
C LEU A 1 3.26 9.42 22.99
N PRO A 2 3.65 8.76 24.08
CA PRO A 2 4.29 9.42 25.24
C PRO A 2 5.59 10.17 24.91
N PHE A 3 6.39 9.68 23.98
CA PHE A 3 7.66 10.30 23.60
C PHE A 3 7.51 11.72 22.99
N LEU A 4 6.34 12.06 22.43
CA LEU A 4 6.06 13.42 21.96
C LEU A 4 6.07 14.48 23.08
N ASN A 5 5.92 14.04 24.32
CA ASN A 5 5.98 14.92 25.50
C ASN A 5 7.39 15.02 26.11
N THR A 6 8.35 14.24 25.63
CA THR A 6 9.71 14.18 26.19
C THR A 6 10.67 15.15 25.50
N ARG A 7 10.53 15.31 24.20
CA ARG A 7 11.33 16.24 23.37
C ARG A 7 10.55 16.67 22.13
N PRO A 8 10.82 17.87 21.58
CA PRO A 8 10.24 18.27 20.31
C PRO A 8 10.62 17.28 19.18
N PRO A 9 9.66 16.81 18.38
CA PRO A 9 9.95 15.88 17.31
C PRO A 9 10.70 16.52 16.15
N VAL A 10 11.48 15.71 15.43
CA VAL A 10 12.20 16.11 14.23
C VAL A 10 11.83 15.15 13.10
N ILE A 11 11.44 15.69 11.95
CA ILE A 11 11.16 14.90 10.76
C ILE A 11 11.85 15.45 9.51
N VAL A 12 12.25 14.57 8.62
CA VAL A 12 12.64 14.87 7.23
C VAL A 12 11.53 14.31 6.34
N ASP A 13 10.77 15.17 5.67
CA ASP A 13 9.50 14.78 5.08
C ASP A 13 9.31 15.34 3.66
N TRP A 14 8.95 14.47 2.73
CA TRP A 14 8.61 14.76 1.35
C TRP A 14 7.09 14.76 1.10
N LEU A 15 6.30 14.29 2.07
CA LEU A 15 4.86 14.11 1.88
C LEU A 15 4.18 15.43 1.50
N PRO A 16 3.31 15.43 0.47
CA PRO A 16 2.73 16.65 -0.05
C PRO A 16 1.74 17.28 0.94
N TRP A 17 1.85 18.59 1.14
CA TRP A 17 1.01 19.33 2.09
C TRP A 17 -0.45 19.50 1.66
N ASN A 18 -0.75 19.30 0.40
CA ASN A 18 -2.12 19.21 -0.11
C ASN A 18 -2.78 17.85 0.12
N HIS A 19 -2.07 16.91 0.72
CA HIS A 19 -2.60 15.62 1.17
C HIS A 19 -2.68 15.59 2.70
N VAL A 20 -3.73 14.98 3.23
CA VAL A 20 -3.97 14.92 4.69
C VAL A 20 -2.83 14.29 5.49
N PHE A 21 -2.05 13.38 4.91
CA PHE A 21 -0.89 12.78 5.58
C PHE A 21 0.24 13.80 5.80
N GLY A 22 0.68 14.51 4.75
CA GLY A 22 1.73 15.53 4.89
C GLY A 22 1.23 16.79 5.58
N GLY A 23 0.08 17.33 5.14
CA GLY A 23 -0.47 18.60 5.63
C GLY A 23 -1.16 18.47 6.98
N SER A 24 -2.29 17.77 7.06
CA SER A 24 -3.09 17.72 8.29
C SER A 24 -2.40 16.93 9.41
N HIS A 25 -1.69 15.83 9.08
CA HIS A 25 -1.02 15.01 10.08
C HIS A 25 0.38 15.54 10.41
N ASN A 26 1.36 15.42 9.50
CA ASN A 26 2.75 15.70 9.82
C ASN A 26 2.99 17.17 10.15
N PHE A 27 2.56 18.08 9.28
CA PHE A 27 2.79 19.52 9.48
C PHE A 27 2.13 20.03 10.77
N ASN A 28 0.84 19.70 11.01
CA ASN A 28 0.16 20.14 12.23
C ASN A 28 0.73 19.48 13.49
N MET A 29 1.21 18.22 13.41
CA MET A 29 1.88 17.58 14.54
C MET A 29 3.17 18.34 14.91
N MET A 30 3.97 18.77 13.93
CA MET A 30 5.17 19.58 14.21
C MET A 30 4.81 20.90 14.85
N LEU A 31 3.75 21.58 14.40
CA LEU A 31 3.28 22.83 15.01
C LEU A 31 2.81 22.60 16.45
N ALA A 32 2.03 21.55 16.70
CA ALA A 32 1.45 21.26 18.02
C ALA A 32 2.51 20.91 19.07
N HIS A 33 3.63 20.29 18.67
CA HIS A 33 4.69 19.84 19.56
C HIS A 33 5.97 20.66 19.51
N GLY A 34 5.97 21.81 18.82
CA GLY A 34 7.17 22.65 18.65
C GLY A 34 8.30 21.95 17.90
N GLY A 35 7.95 21.02 17.01
CA GLY A 35 8.88 20.18 16.27
C GLY A 35 9.60 20.90 15.15
N SER A 36 10.58 20.23 14.55
CA SER A 36 11.34 20.69 13.39
C SER A 36 10.98 19.86 12.15
N LEU A 37 10.52 20.53 11.10
CA LEU A 37 10.22 19.93 9.80
C LEU A 37 11.32 20.31 8.80
N TYR A 38 12.08 19.33 8.34
CA TYR A 38 13.02 19.48 7.22
C TYR A 38 12.32 19.06 5.94
N ILE A 39 12.09 20.00 5.04
CA ILE A 39 11.36 19.75 3.78
C ILE A 39 12.29 19.01 2.82
N ASP A 40 11.90 17.79 2.47
CA ASP A 40 12.62 16.96 1.52
C ASP A 40 12.04 17.13 0.10
N GLY A 41 12.92 17.47 -0.85
CA GLY A 41 12.58 17.56 -2.28
C GLY A 41 12.60 16.21 -3.00
N GLY A 42 12.90 15.12 -2.28
CA GLY A 42 12.87 13.76 -2.83
C GLY A 42 11.46 13.17 -2.88
N LYS A 43 11.36 11.92 -3.36
CA LYS A 43 10.14 11.10 -3.39
C LYS A 43 10.52 9.63 -3.53
N PRO A 44 9.65 8.68 -3.20
CA PRO A 44 9.86 7.26 -3.47
C PRO A 44 9.67 6.94 -4.96
N ALA A 45 10.60 7.44 -5.76
CA ALA A 45 10.69 7.19 -7.18
C ALA A 45 12.18 7.05 -7.56
N PRO A 46 12.54 6.19 -8.54
CA PRO A 46 13.95 5.88 -8.86
C PRO A 46 14.84 7.10 -9.11
N HIS A 47 14.29 8.15 -9.76
CA HIS A 47 15.03 9.37 -10.09
C HIS A 47 15.00 10.45 -9.00
N LEU A 48 14.25 10.26 -7.90
CA LEU A 48 14.07 11.25 -6.84
C LEU A 48 14.49 10.74 -5.46
N VAL A 49 14.51 9.43 -5.21
CA VAL A 49 14.90 8.85 -3.92
C VAL A 49 16.33 9.23 -3.52
N GLY A 50 17.23 9.40 -4.49
CA GLY A 50 18.59 9.86 -4.25
C GLY A 50 18.64 11.18 -3.46
N LYS A 51 17.70 12.11 -3.75
CA LYS A 51 17.60 13.36 -3.01
C LYS A 51 17.21 13.16 -1.54
N THR A 52 16.25 12.27 -1.29
CA THR A 52 15.87 11.88 0.08
C THR A 52 17.08 11.30 0.83
N LEU A 53 17.84 10.41 0.19
CA LEU A 53 19.03 9.79 0.81
C LEU A 53 20.14 10.80 1.10
N GLU A 54 20.37 11.78 0.20
CA GLU A 54 21.28 12.89 0.44
C GLU A 54 20.84 13.72 1.67
N ASN A 55 19.55 14.04 1.75
CA ASN A 55 19.01 14.82 2.87
C ASN A 55 19.09 14.02 4.19
N LEU A 56 18.82 12.71 4.19
CA LEU A 56 18.98 11.86 5.36
C LEU A 56 20.42 11.73 5.84
N LYS A 57 21.43 11.83 4.96
CA LYS A 57 22.84 11.92 5.37
C LYS A 57 23.20 13.24 6.06
N LEU A 58 22.47 14.30 5.76
CA LEU A 58 22.68 15.62 6.39
C LEU A 58 21.92 15.73 7.73
N LYS A 59 20.74 15.16 7.79
CA LYS A 59 19.87 15.20 8.95
C LYS A 59 18.93 14.00 8.97
N THR A 60 18.90 13.30 10.10
CA THR A 60 17.90 12.28 10.40
C THR A 60 16.85 12.81 11.37
N GLY A 61 15.69 12.19 11.39
CA GLY A 61 14.60 12.54 12.28
C GLY A 61 14.56 11.71 13.55
N THR A 62 13.82 12.18 14.55
CA THR A 62 13.38 11.36 15.67
C THR A 62 12.15 10.53 15.33
N MET A 63 11.47 10.90 14.24
CA MET A 63 10.35 10.17 13.67
C MET A 63 10.53 10.10 12.15
N ALA A 64 10.22 8.95 11.57
CA ALA A 64 10.28 8.72 10.14
C ALA A 64 8.89 8.38 9.61
N PHE A 65 8.40 9.17 8.64
CA PHE A 65 7.11 8.97 7.97
C PHE A 65 7.31 8.63 6.51
N ASN A 66 6.66 7.60 6.02
CA ASN A 66 6.70 7.30 4.60
C ASN A 66 5.52 6.42 4.15
N VAL A 67 5.41 6.26 2.83
CA VAL A 67 4.63 5.20 2.22
C VAL A 67 5.48 3.91 2.14
N PRO A 68 4.87 2.72 2.01
CA PRO A 68 5.61 1.46 1.97
C PRO A 68 6.75 1.41 0.94
N LEU A 69 6.51 1.91 -0.27
CA LEU A 69 7.55 1.97 -1.32
C LEU A 69 8.76 2.81 -0.87
N GLY A 70 8.52 3.93 -0.19
CA GLY A 70 9.58 4.79 0.32
C GLY A 70 10.44 4.08 1.37
N PHE A 71 9.81 3.34 2.29
CA PHE A 71 10.56 2.54 3.26
C PHE A 71 11.31 1.37 2.61
N ALA A 72 10.78 0.75 1.57
CA ALA A 72 11.52 -0.27 0.83
C ALA A 72 12.81 0.30 0.19
N MET A 73 12.73 1.48 -0.44
CA MET A 73 13.89 2.16 -1.02
C MET A 73 14.90 2.62 0.04
N ILE A 74 14.42 3.15 1.17
CA ILE A 74 15.27 3.53 2.30
C ILE A 74 15.95 2.29 2.89
N ARG A 75 15.22 1.19 3.13
CA ARG A 75 15.75 -0.09 3.60
C ARG A 75 16.94 -0.56 2.76
N ASP A 76 16.79 -0.51 1.43
CA ASP A 76 17.86 -0.95 0.51
C ASP A 76 19.10 -0.06 0.63
N ALA A 77 18.94 1.26 0.79
CA ALA A 77 20.04 2.19 1.03
C ALA A 77 20.70 1.97 2.40
N LEU A 78 19.92 1.70 3.45
CA LEU A 78 20.43 1.41 4.79
C LEU A 78 21.21 0.09 4.84
N LYS A 79 20.83 -0.90 4.02
CA LYS A 79 21.62 -2.14 3.85
C LYS A 79 22.98 -1.87 3.21
N ALA A 80 23.04 -0.95 2.26
CA ALA A 80 24.25 -0.63 1.51
C ALA A 80 25.20 0.36 2.23
N ASP A 81 24.69 1.20 3.14
CA ASP A 81 25.45 2.27 3.82
C ASP A 81 25.28 2.16 5.34
N ALA A 82 26.32 1.58 6.01
CA ALA A 82 26.30 1.37 7.45
C ALA A 82 26.32 2.68 8.27
N GLY A 83 26.93 3.74 7.75
CA GLY A 83 26.93 5.05 8.38
C GLY A 83 25.53 5.66 8.37
N LEU A 84 24.88 5.69 7.20
CA LEU A 84 23.49 6.14 7.08
C LEU A 84 22.54 5.30 7.95
N ARG A 85 22.74 3.97 8.00
CA ARG A 85 21.95 3.07 8.86
C ARG A 85 22.09 3.45 10.33
N HIS A 86 23.32 3.64 10.80
CA HIS A 86 23.56 4.08 12.17
C HIS A 86 22.85 5.40 12.47
N ASP A 87 23.06 6.42 11.64
CA ASP A 87 22.48 7.76 11.88
C ASP A 87 20.95 7.76 11.78
N PHE A 88 20.38 6.95 10.89
CA PHE A 88 18.93 6.84 10.72
C PHE A 88 18.24 6.30 11.99
N PHE A 89 18.82 5.29 12.62
CA PHE A 89 18.20 4.65 13.79
C PHE A 89 18.65 5.24 15.13
N ALA A 90 19.80 5.90 15.23
CA ALA A 90 20.42 6.31 16.50
C ALA A 90 19.47 7.07 17.44
N GLU A 91 18.65 7.96 16.92
CA GLU A 91 17.69 8.77 17.70
C GLU A 91 16.23 8.53 17.32
N LEU A 92 15.91 7.49 16.57
CA LEU A 92 14.57 7.23 16.07
C LEU A 92 13.64 6.73 17.19
N ASP A 93 12.59 7.49 17.50
CA ASP A 93 11.55 7.10 18.46
C ASP A 93 10.43 6.30 17.77
N MET A 94 10.17 6.60 16.48
CA MET A 94 9.06 6.00 15.75
C MET A 94 9.33 5.91 14.24
N LEU A 95 8.97 4.79 13.65
CA LEU A 95 8.79 4.61 12.22
C LEU A 95 7.30 4.42 11.92
N PHE A 96 6.76 5.27 11.07
CA PHE A 96 5.33 5.33 10.76
C PHE A 96 5.08 5.21 9.26
N TYR A 97 4.37 4.18 8.85
CA TYR A 97 3.93 4.04 7.46
C TYR A 97 2.41 4.15 7.34
N ALA A 98 1.95 4.66 6.21
CA ALA A 98 0.53 4.73 5.89
C ALA A 98 0.29 4.74 4.38
N GLY A 99 -0.99 4.62 3.99
CA GLY A 99 -1.45 4.69 2.61
C GLY A 99 -1.49 3.35 1.87
N ALA A 100 -0.80 2.33 2.37
CA ALA A 100 -0.85 0.94 1.91
C ALA A 100 -0.22 0.02 2.96
N SER A 101 -0.31 -1.30 2.78
CA SER A 101 0.38 -2.25 3.64
C SER A 101 1.88 -2.30 3.32
N LEU A 102 2.72 -2.34 4.35
CA LEU A 102 4.15 -2.56 4.23
C LEU A 102 4.43 -4.06 4.10
N ALA A 103 5.32 -4.45 3.19
CA ALA A 103 5.73 -5.85 3.05
C ALA A 103 6.45 -6.32 4.32
N GLN A 104 6.17 -7.57 4.75
CA GLN A 104 6.71 -8.09 6.01
C GLN A 104 8.24 -8.22 6.01
N ASP A 105 8.84 -8.51 4.86
CA ASP A 105 10.31 -8.56 4.71
C ASP A 105 10.95 -7.19 4.93
N VAL A 106 10.33 -6.12 4.41
CA VAL A 106 10.79 -4.73 4.63
C VAL A 106 10.67 -4.36 6.11
N TRP A 107 9.54 -4.72 6.74
CA TRP A 107 9.33 -4.52 8.17
C TRP A 107 10.42 -5.21 8.99
N SER A 108 10.61 -6.52 8.79
CA SER A 108 11.58 -7.32 9.54
C SER A 108 13.03 -6.87 9.32
N ASP A 109 13.40 -6.48 8.10
CA ASP A 109 14.72 -5.91 7.80
C ASP A 109 14.99 -4.62 8.59
N LEU A 110 13.99 -3.71 8.65
CA LEU A 110 14.11 -2.44 9.36
C LEU A 110 14.18 -2.66 10.88
N GLU A 111 13.38 -3.59 11.44
CA GLU A 111 13.46 -3.96 12.86
C GLU A 111 14.83 -4.53 13.23
N ASN A 112 15.35 -5.47 12.41
CA ASN A 112 16.66 -6.05 12.62
C ASN A 112 17.78 -5.00 12.61
N MET A 113 17.74 -4.06 11.66
CA MET A 113 18.71 -2.97 11.59
C MET A 113 18.60 -2.02 12.79
N ALA A 114 17.37 -1.72 13.26
CA ALA A 114 17.18 -0.93 14.46
C ALA A 114 17.78 -1.63 15.70
N GLN A 115 17.47 -2.92 15.86
CA GLN A 115 18.01 -3.74 16.95
C GLN A 115 19.54 -3.82 16.92
N GLU A 116 20.15 -3.95 15.74
CA GLU A 116 21.62 -3.95 15.58
C GLU A 116 22.25 -2.62 16.00
N VAL A 117 21.64 -1.48 15.66
CA VAL A 117 22.19 -0.15 15.94
C VAL A 117 21.96 0.30 17.38
N ARG A 118 20.76 0.05 17.90
CA ARG A 118 20.32 0.63 19.19
C ARG A 118 20.34 -0.36 20.34
N GLY A 119 20.18 -1.66 20.07
CA GLY A 119 19.91 -2.66 21.08
C GLY A 119 18.44 -2.73 21.49
N ASP A 120 17.57 -1.88 20.94
CA ASP A 120 16.11 -1.86 21.13
C ASP A 120 15.40 -1.53 19.80
N ILE A 121 14.10 -1.83 19.72
CA ILE A 121 13.29 -1.54 18.55
C ILE A 121 12.41 -0.31 18.86
N PRO A 122 12.55 0.80 18.10
CA PRO A 122 11.62 1.94 18.23
C PRO A 122 10.19 1.54 17.87
N LEU A 123 9.21 2.38 18.16
CA LEU A 123 7.83 2.07 17.80
C LEU A 123 7.68 2.01 16.28
N PHE A 124 7.51 0.81 15.74
CA PHE A 124 7.08 0.58 14.36
C PHE A 124 5.56 0.57 14.34
N THR A 125 4.96 1.47 13.57
CA THR A 125 3.52 1.69 13.63
C THR A 125 2.91 2.09 12.29
N SER A 126 1.61 1.97 12.24
CA SER A 126 0.79 2.53 11.18
C SER A 126 -0.52 3.08 11.72
N SER A 127 -1.18 3.87 10.92
CA SER A 127 -2.56 4.28 11.14
C SER A 127 -3.42 3.99 9.93
N TRP A 128 -4.71 3.95 10.15
CA TRP A 128 -5.67 3.90 9.09
C TRP A 128 -6.66 5.06 9.20
N GLY A 129 -7.02 5.55 8.03
CA GLY A 129 -7.99 6.62 7.85
C GLY A 129 -7.97 7.14 6.42
N LEU A 130 -8.79 8.15 6.16
CA LEU A 130 -9.09 8.68 4.84
C LEU A 130 -9.02 10.21 4.89
N THR A 131 -9.12 10.86 3.74
CA THR A 131 -9.30 12.32 3.69
C THR A 131 -10.53 12.74 4.48
N GLU A 132 -11.57 11.95 4.40
CA GLU A 132 -12.85 12.11 5.08
C GLU A 132 -12.78 11.94 6.61
N THR A 133 -11.63 11.50 7.16
CA THR A 133 -11.41 11.33 8.61
C THR A 133 -10.25 12.18 9.16
N ALA A 134 -9.69 13.10 8.41
CA ALA A 134 -8.76 14.21 8.73
C ALA A 134 -7.38 13.90 9.37
N PRO A 135 -6.57 12.91 9.04
CA PRO A 135 -6.78 11.69 8.26
C PRO A 135 -7.03 10.44 9.10
N ALA A 136 -6.50 10.37 10.35
CA ALA A 136 -6.45 9.14 11.13
C ALA A 136 -7.75 8.88 11.88
N ALA A 137 -8.19 7.63 11.86
CA ALA A 137 -9.29 7.13 12.67
C ALA A 137 -8.86 5.99 13.60
N LEU A 138 -7.91 5.15 13.17
CA LEU A 138 -7.26 4.14 14.00
C LEU A 138 -5.76 4.37 14.05
N LEU A 139 -5.15 3.97 15.16
CA LEU A 139 -3.70 4.02 15.36
C LEU A 139 -3.21 2.78 16.09
N GLN A 140 -2.18 2.16 15.56
CA GLN A 140 -1.38 1.17 16.27
C GLN A 140 -0.42 1.91 17.22
N HIS A 141 -0.70 1.90 18.50
CA HIS A 141 0.05 2.66 19.52
C HIS A 141 0.97 1.79 20.38
N GLN A 142 0.94 0.49 20.20
CA GLN A 142 1.75 -0.49 20.90
C GLN A 142 2.64 -1.26 19.93
N PRO A 143 3.77 -1.82 20.38
CA PRO A 143 4.56 -2.72 19.53
C PRO A 143 3.73 -3.88 19.00
N THR A 144 4.02 -4.29 17.78
CA THR A 144 3.40 -5.45 17.10
C THR A 144 4.49 -6.22 16.36
N ASP A 145 4.27 -7.51 16.14
CA ASP A 145 5.19 -8.42 15.48
C ASP A 145 5.01 -8.47 13.95
N ARG A 146 4.07 -7.68 13.43
CA ARG A 146 3.71 -7.74 12.00
C ARG A 146 3.23 -6.42 11.46
N SER A 147 3.40 -6.25 10.15
CA SER A 147 2.82 -5.14 9.41
C SER A 147 1.30 -5.32 9.18
N GLY A 148 0.64 -4.23 8.76
CA GLY A 148 -0.79 -4.24 8.41
C GLY A 148 -1.74 -4.09 9.60
N VAL A 149 -1.26 -4.13 10.84
CA VAL A 149 -2.05 -3.79 12.02
C VAL A 149 -2.29 -2.29 12.02
N VAL A 150 -3.54 -1.88 12.06
CA VAL A 150 -3.95 -0.46 12.06
C VAL A 150 -4.40 0.01 13.45
N GLY A 151 -4.47 -0.91 14.40
CA GLY A 151 -4.68 -0.64 15.81
C GLY A 151 -6.12 -0.39 16.22
N VAL A 152 -6.30 0.48 17.19
CA VAL A 152 -7.58 0.78 17.84
C VAL A 152 -8.07 2.18 17.47
N PRO A 153 -9.38 2.48 17.68
CA PRO A 153 -9.93 3.81 17.45
C PRO A 153 -9.19 4.90 18.25
N LEU A 154 -9.00 6.05 17.62
CA LEU A 154 -8.58 7.25 18.34
C LEU A 154 -9.66 7.72 19.31
N PRO A 155 -9.31 8.50 20.34
CA PRO A 155 -10.31 9.07 21.24
C PRO A 155 -11.44 9.79 20.50
N GLU A 156 -12.67 9.62 20.95
CA GLU A 156 -13.90 10.19 20.37
C GLU A 156 -14.27 9.65 18.97
N ILE A 157 -13.60 8.59 18.50
CA ILE A 157 -13.96 7.90 17.26
C ILE A 157 -14.71 6.63 17.60
N ASP A 158 -15.94 6.55 17.12
CA ASP A 158 -16.77 5.36 17.16
C ASP A 158 -16.60 4.55 15.87
N ILE A 159 -16.40 3.24 16.01
CA ILE A 159 -16.34 2.30 14.91
C ILE A 159 -17.51 1.36 14.95
N LYS A 160 -18.16 1.20 13.81
CA LYS A 160 -19.22 0.22 13.57
C LYS A 160 -18.68 -0.84 12.61
N LEU A 161 -18.67 -2.08 13.06
CA LEU A 161 -18.21 -3.24 12.30
C LEU A 161 -19.43 -3.97 11.72
N ILE A 162 -19.54 -4.02 10.40
CA ILE A 162 -20.61 -4.72 9.69
C ILE A 162 -20.02 -6.05 9.20
N PRO A 163 -20.50 -7.21 9.68
CA PRO A 163 -19.99 -8.51 9.26
C PRO A 163 -20.06 -8.72 7.75
N ASP A 164 -18.94 -9.17 7.17
CA ASP A 164 -18.77 -9.44 5.73
C ASP A 164 -18.21 -10.86 5.49
N GLY A 165 -18.55 -11.80 6.37
CA GLY A 165 -18.09 -13.19 6.33
C GLY A 165 -16.69 -13.43 6.90
N ASP A 166 -16.40 -14.65 7.32
CA ASP A 166 -15.10 -15.13 7.81
C ASP A 166 -14.42 -14.21 8.86
N MET A 167 -15.18 -13.67 9.84
CA MET A 167 -14.71 -12.73 10.85
C MET A 167 -14.23 -11.38 10.28
N ARG A 168 -14.45 -11.13 9.01
CA ARG A 168 -14.19 -9.89 8.31
C ARG A 168 -15.36 -8.93 8.47
N CYS A 169 -15.08 -7.64 8.60
CA CYS A 169 -16.10 -6.61 8.76
C CYS A 169 -15.83 -5.42 7.84
N GLU A 170 -16.89 -4.86 7.22
CA GLU A 170 -16.87 -3.50 6.70
C GLU A 170 -16.76 -2.53 7.87
N VAL A 171 -15.89 -1.54 7.76
CA VAL A 171 -15.70 -0.54 8.81
C VAL A 171 -16.45 0.72 8.47
N ARG A 172 -17.29 1.19 9.40
CA ARG A 172 -17.94 2.49 9.35
C ARG A 172 -17.52 3.32 10.56
N ILE A 173 -17.45 4.64 10.38
CA ILE A 173 -16.85 5.53 11.36
C ILE A 173 -17.76 6.72 11.65
N LYS A 174 -17.77 7.13 12.92
CA LYS A 174 -18.41 8.35 13.38
C LYS A 174 -17.51 9.03 14.40
N GLY A 175 -17.42 10.35 14.36
CA GLY A 175 -16.61 11.12 15.29
C GLY A 175 -16.31 12.54 14.81
N PRO A 176 -15.67 13.36 15.63
CA PRO A 176 -15.44 14.79 15.34
C PRO A 176 -14.50 15.04 14.16
N SER A 177 -13.62 14.07 13.82
CA SER A 177 -12.73 14.17 12.68
C SER A 177 -13.37 13.76 11.35
N VAL A 178 -14.59 13.18 11.37
CA VAL A 178 -15.28 12.75 10.18
C VAL A 178 -15.92 13.97 9.50
N PHE A 179 -15.71 14.12 8.20
CA PHE A 179 -16.28 15.21 7.41
C PHE A 179 -17.82 15.18 7.40
N THR A 180 -18.44 16.30 7.08
CA THR A 180 -19.90 16.41 7.07
C THR A 180 -20.53 16.15 5.70
N GLY A 181 -19.72 16.07 4.65
CA GLY A 181 -20.18 15.81 3.28
C GLY A 181 -19.26 16.41 2.22
N TYR A 182 -19.53 16.07 0.98
CA TYR A 182 -18.78 16.54 -0.19
C TYR A 182 -19.34 17.89 -0.68
N LEU A 183 -18.45 18.83 -0.94
CA LEU A 183 -18.81 20.17 -1.42
C LEU A 183 -19.53 20.09 -2.76
N ASN A 184 -20.70 20.74 -2.85
CA ASN A 184 -21.56 20.77 -4.05
C ASN A 184 -22.03 19.38 -4.55
N ALA A 185 -22.00 18.35 -3.70
CA ALA A 185 -22.43 16.99 -4.03
C ALA A 185 -23.36 16.41 -2.96
N PRO A 186 -24.57 16.94 -2.80
CA PRO A 186 -25.49 16.53 -1.72
C PRO A 186 -25.93 15.07 -1.82
N GLU A 187 -26.19 14.57 -3.02
CA GLU A 187 -26.59 13.17 -3.22
C GLU A 187 -25.46 12.19 -2.84
N GLN A 188 -24.23 12.48 -3.25
CA GLN A 188 -23.05 11.71 -2.88
C GLN A 188 -22.83 11.76 -1.36
N SER A 189 -23.03 12.93 -0.75
CA SER A 189 -22.93 13.10 0.69
C SER A 189 -23.97 12.26 1.43
N ALA A 190 -25.22 12.26 0.99
CA ALA A 190 -26.28 11.45 1.60
C ALA A 190 -26.00 9.95 1.48
N GLN A 191 -25.43 9.50 0.36
CA GLN A 191 -25.07 8.10 0.14
C GLN A 191 -23.85 7.65 0.96
N ALA A 192 -22.99 8.59 1.34
CA ALA A 192 -21.75 8.31 2.07
C ALA A 192 -21.97 7.89 3.53
N PHE A 193 -23.11 8.18 4.10
CA PHE A 193 -23.46 7.86 5.48
C PHE A 193 -24.56 6.80 5.56
N ASP A 194 -24.60 6.07 6.66
CA ASP A 194 -25.71 5.19 6.99
C ASP A 194 -26.79 5.95 7.81
N GLU A 195 -27.91 5.27 8.12
CA GLU A 195 -29.04 5.85 8.83
C GLU A 195 -28.71 6.32 10.25
N GLU A 196 -27.64 5.78 10.87
CA GLU A 196 -27.16 6.17 12.20
C GLU A 196 -26.07 7.25 12.13
N GLY A 197 -25.72 7.74 10.91
CA GLY A 197 -24.74 8.78 10.67
C GLY A 197 -23.29 8.30 10.71
N PHE A 198 -23.04 7.01 10.52
CA PHE A 198 -21.68 6.48 10.32
C PHE A 198 -21.27 6.62 8.86
N TYR A 199 -20.08 7.16 8.62
CA TYR A 199 -19.46 7.21 7.31
C TYR A 199 -19.08 5.80 6.83
N LYS A 200 -19.54 5.43 5.65
CA LYS A 200 -19.22 4.15 4.99
C LYS A 200 -17.87 4.26 4.29
N THR A 201 -16.86 3.66 4.86
CA THR A 201 -15.49 3.80 4.35
C THR A 201 -15.21 2.96 3.10
N GLY A 202 -15.95 1.86 2.92
CA GLY A 202 -15.72 0.86 1.89
C GLY A 202 -14.46 0.01 2.14
N ASP A 203 -13.85 0.13 3.30
CA ASP A 203 -12.69 -0.64 3.71
C ASP A 203 -13.14 -1.79 4.64
N ALA A 204 -12.47 -2.93 4.52
CA ALA A 204 -12.69 -4.11 5.35
C ALA A 204 -11.51 -4.35 6.29
N MET A 205 -11.84 -4.89 7.47
CA MET A 205 -10.86 -5.24 8.48
C MET A 205 -11.21 -6.55 9.17
N VAL A 206 -10.20 -7.14 9.79
CA VAL A 206 -10.32 -8.28 10.69
C VAL A 206 -9.70 -7.92 12.03
N PHE A 207 -10.18 -8.53 13.11
CA PHE A 207 -9.50 -8.43 14.40
C PHE A 207 -8.10 -9.04 14.33
N VAL A 208 -7.13 -8.43 15.00
CA VAL A 208 -5.80 -9.03 15.20
C VAL A 208 -5.94 -10.34 15.96
N ASP A 209 -6.73 -10.31 17.03
CA ASP A 209 -7.20 -11.47 17.77
C ASP A 209 -8.70 -11.29 18.06
N PRO A 210 -9.58 -12.19 17.59
CA PRO A 210 -11.01 -12.11 17.89
C PRO A 210 -11.35 -12.25 19.38
N ALA A 211 -10.45 -12.82 20.19
CA ALA A 211 -10.63 -12.98 21.63
C ALA A 211 -10.20 -11.73 22.43
N ASP A 212 -9.39 -10.86 21.84
CA ASP A 212 -8.91 -9.62 22.48
C ASP A 212 -9.01 -8.42 21.54
N SER A 213 -10.09 -7.68 21.63
CA SER A 213 -10.33 -6.47 20.83
C SER A 213 -9.33 -5.32 21.12
N ASN A 214 -8.58 -5.35 22.23
CA ASN A 214 -7.60 -4.33 22.57
C ASN A 214 -6.34 -4.43 21.67
N LEU A 215 -6.11 -5.57 21.04
CA LEU A 215 -5.07 -5.73 20.02
C LEU A 215 -5.44 -5.01 18.71
N GLY A 216 -6.69 -4.55 18.59
CA GLY A 216 -7.16 -3.74 17.47
C GLY A 216 -7.46 -4.52 16.21
N LEU A 217 -7.43 -3.79 15.10
CA LEU A 217 -7.82 -4.26 13.78
C LEU A 217 -6.62 -4.33 12.85
N ARG A 218 -6.72 -5.21 11.85
CA ARG A 218 -5.82 -5.32 10.72
C ARG A 218 -6.61 -5.03 9.44
N PHE A 219 -6.03 -4.22 8.56
CA PHE A 219 -6.61 -3.91 7.27
C PHE A 219 -6.70 -5.16 6.39
N ASP A 220 -7.86 -5.39 5.77
CA ASP A 220 -8.14 -6.57 4.94
C ASP A 220 -8.72 -6.19 3.56
N GLY A 221 -8.30 -5.04 3.04
CA GLY A 221 -8.61 -4.61 1.69
C GLY A 221 -9.80 -3.67 1.56
N ARG A 222 -10.09 -3.26 0.33
CA ARG A 222 -11.24 -2.45 -0.03
C ARG A 222 -12.34 -3.31 -0.62
N ILE A 223 -13.53 -3.20 -0.10
CA ILE A 223 -14.71 -3.89 -0.61
C ILE A 223 -14.98 -3.52 -2.08
N SER A 224 -14.74 -2.26 -2.44
CA SER A 224 -14.93 -1.78 -3.82
C SER A 224 -13.88 -2.28 -4.83
N GLU A 225 -12.77 -2.84 -4.36
CA GLU A 225 -11.73 -3.45 -5.22
C GLU A 225 -11.93 -4.96 -5.39
N GLU A 226 -12.89 -5.54 -4.67
CA GLU A 226 -13.26 -6.93 -4.81
C GLU A 226 -14.21 -7.12 -5.97
N PHE A 227 -14.10 -8.28 -6.59
CA PHE A 227 -14.95 -8.61 -7.73
C PHE A 227 -15.33 -10.10 -7.72
N LYS A 228 -16.35 -10.43 -8.49
CA LYS A 228 -16.73 -11.82 -8.75
C LYS A 228 -16.20 -12.30 -10.07
N LEU A 229 -15.69 -13.51 -10.08
CA LEU A 229 -15.52 -14.27 -11.32
C LEU A 229 -16.88 -14.69 -11.89
N MET A 230 -16.93 -15.10 -13.15
CA MET A 230 -18.13 -15.69 -13.78
C MET A 230 -18.70 -16.89 -13.00
N SER A 231 -17.84 -17.61 -12.30
CA SER A 231 -18.23 -18.72 -11.41
C SER A 231 -18.98 -18.25 -10.14
N GLY A 232 -19.08 -16.94 -9.89
CA GLY A 232 -19.61 -16.38 -8.66
C GLY A 232 -18.60 -16.33 -7.51
N THR A 233 -17.37 -16.80 -7.71
CA THR A 233 -16.30 -16.77 -6.71
C THR A 233 -15.85 -15.35 -6.46
N TRP A 234 -15.84 -14.91 -5.21
CA TRP A 234 -15.28 -13.63 -4.80
C TRP A 234 -13.75 -13.66 -4.80
N VAL A 235 -13.13 -12.62 -5.36
CA VAL A 235 -11.69 -12.39 -5.38
C VAL A 235 -11.37 -11.17 -4.52
N ARG A 236 -10.58 -11.39 -3.47
CA ARG A 236 -10.03 -10.33 -2.60
C ARG A 236 -8.75 -9.79 -3.23
N ALA A 237 -8.91 -8.85 -4.16
CA ALA A 237 -7.81 -8.40 -5.01
C ALA A 237 -6.64 -7.79 -4.23
N ALA A 238 -6.90 -7.05 -3.15
CA ALA A 238 -5.86 -6.43 -2.33
C ALA A 238 -4.93 -7.47 -1.67
N ASN A 239 -5.49 -8.54 -1.10
CA ASN A 239 -4.71 -9.59 -0.45
C ASN A 239 -3.90 -10.39 -1.47
N LEU A 240 -4.53 -10.78 -2.58
CA LEU A 240 -3.84 -11.48 -3.66
C LEU A 240 -2.72 -10.63 -4.27
N ARG A 241 -2.92 -9.32 -4.41
CA ARG A 241 -1.89 -8.39 -4.88
C ARG A 241 -0.65 -8.41 -3.98
N LEU A 242 -0.82 -8.37 -2.66
CA LEU A 242 0.29 -8.43 -1.69
C LEU A 242 1.06 -9.77 -1.79
N GLU A 243 0.34 -10.88 -1.92
CA GLU A 243 0.94 -12.21 -2.10
C GLU A 243 1.75 -12.28 -3.41
N VAL A 244 1.21 -11.77 -4.51
CA VAL A 244 1.91 -11.70 -5.80
C VAL A 244 3.15 -10.82 -5.72
N LEU A 245 3.07 -9.64 -5.11
CA LEU A 245 4.20 -8.73 -4.95
C LEU A 245 5.32 -9.37 -4.11
N SER A 246 4.98 -10.02 -3.01
CA SER A 246 5.94 -10.74 -2.18
C SER A 246 6.61 -11.89 -2.96
N THR A 247 5.84 -12.62 -3.76
CA THR A 247 6.34 -13.77 -4.54
C THR A 247 7.25 -13.36 -5.69
N LEU A 248 6.89 -12.30 -6.42
CA LEU A 248 7.68 -11.81 -7.56
C LEU A 248 8.86 -10.93 -7.12
N GLY A 249 8.76 -10.26 -5.97
CA GLY A 249 9.85 -9.48 -5.37
C GLY A 249 10.38 -8.39 -6.31
N ALA A 250 11.71 -8.34 -6.46
CA ALA A 250 12.41 -7.31 -7.26
C ALA A 250 12.13 -7.36 -8.78
N LEU A 251 11.42 -8.38 -9.27
CA LEU A 251 11.06 -8.47 -10.70
C LEU A 251 10.01 -7.43 -11.10
N VAL A 252 9.19 -6.99 -10.16
CA VAL A 252 8.04 -6.11 -10.43
C VAL A 252 8.03 -4.88 -9.52
N THR A 253 7.48 -3.79 -10.04
CA THR A 253 7.20 -2.61 -9.24
C THR A 253 5.81 -2.69 -8.61
N ASP A 254 4.84 -3.22 -9.35
CA ASP A 254 3.47 -3.39 -8.90
C ASP A 254 2.69 -4.39 -9.78
N VAL A 255 1.49 -4.79 -9.32
CA VAL A 255 0.59 -5.65 -10.07
C VAL A 255 -0.86 -5.20 -9.92
N ILE A 256 -1.67 -5.43 -10.94
CA ILE A 256 -3.11 -5.17 -10.94
C ILE A 256 -3.83 -6.51 -11.12
N ILE A 257 -4.65 -6.87 -10.16
CA ILE A 257 -5.48 -8.07 -10.20
C ILE A 257 -6.71 -7.77 -11.07
N THR A 258 -6.98 -8.63 -12.03
CA THR A 258 -8.14 -8.54 -12.94
C THR A 258 -8.92 -9.84 -12.94
N GLY A 259 -10.16 -9.82 -13.43
CA GLY A 259 -11.00 -11.02 -13.47
C GLY A 259 -12.49 -10.76 -13.25
N ALA A 260 -12.88 -9.50 -13.05
CA ALA A 260 -14.30 -9.16 -12.92
C ALA A 260 -15.09 -9.68 -14.13
N ASP A 261 -16.10 -10.52 -13.86
CA ASP A 261 -16.95 -11.16 -14.87
C ASP A 261 -16.17 -12.00 -15.90
N ARG A 262 -14.98 -12.51 -15.54
CA ARG A 262 -14.17 -13.44 -16.33
C ARG A 262 -14.13 -14.83 -15.69
N SER A 263 -13.68 -15.82 -16.46
CA SER A 263 -13.53 -17.20 -15.96
C SER A 263 -12.41 -17.36 -14.94
N ASP A 264 -11.37 -16.54 -15.06
CA ASP A 264 -10.11 -16.67 -14.35
C ASP A 264 -9.56 -15.33 -13.87
N ILE A 265 -8.61 -15.43 -12.93
CA ILE A 265 -7.81 -14.28 -12.49
C ILE A 265 -6.66 -14.04 -13.47
N GLY A 266 -6.58 -12.82 -13.97
CA GLY A 266 -5.46 -12.31 -14.76
C GLY A 266 -4.69 -11.23 -14.01
N LEU A 267 -3.45 -10.98 -14.41
CA LEU A 267 -2.60 -9.94 -13.87
C LEU A 267 -2.13 -8.97 -14.96
N PHE A 268 -2.24 -7.68 -14.74
CA PHE A 268 -1.29 -6.75 -15.31
C PHE A 268 -0.09 -6.63 -14.39
N ILE A 269 1.10 -6.79 -14.93
CA ILE A 269 2.36 -6.67 -14.20
C ILE A 269 3.08 -5.40 -14.66
N ILE A 270 3.47 -4.58 -13.69
CA ILE A 270 4.33 -3.43 -13.92
C ILE A 270 5.77 -3.88 -13.65
N PRO A 271 6.57 -4.12 -14.72
CA PRO A 271 7.92 -4.63 -14.55
C PRO A 271 8.82 -3.60 -13.85
N SER A 272 9.81 -4.07 -13.08
CA SER A 272 10.86 -3.23 -12.54
C SER A 272 11.76 -2.66 -13.64
N ALA A 273 12.56 -1.64 -13.33
CA ALA A 273 13.52 -1.07 -14.28
C ALA A 273 14.50 -2.14 -14.79
N ALA A 274 15.03 -2.96 -13.88
CA ALA A 274 15.94 -4.04 -14.24
C ALA A 274 15.31 -5.07 -15.21
N MET A 275 14.02 -5.36 -15.04
CA MET A 275 13.29 -6.26 -15.94
C MET A 275 13.07 -5.64 -17.32
N ARG A 276 12.82 -4.32 -17.40
CA ARG A 276 12.63 -3.62 -18.69
C ARG A 276 13.90 -3.52 -19.52
N GLU A 277 15.06 -3.48 -18.87
CA GLU A 277 16.38 -3.37 -19.49
C GLU A 277 16.94 -4.71 -19.94
N ALA A 278 16.27 -5.84 -19.69
CA ALA A 278 16.67 -7.14 -20.17
C ALA A 278 16.67 -7.17 -21.72
N SER A 279 17.76 -7.67 -22.30
CA SER A 279 18.06 -7.55 -23.73
C SER A 279 17.14 -8.39 -24.64
N ASP A 280 16.37 -9.30 -24.06
CA ASP A 280 15.45 -10.22 -24.77
C ASP A 280 13.97 -9.80 -24.62
N CYS A 281 13.70 -8.59 -24.15
CA CYS A 281 12.35 -8.07 -24.03
C CYS A 281 11.87 -7.50 -25.38
N ILE A 282 10.67 -7.92 -25.80
CA ILE A 282 10.00 -7.50 -27.03
C ILE A 282 8.66 -6.87 -26.66
N ASP A 283 8.40 -5.67 -27.18
CA ASP A 283 7.10 -5.02 -27.05
C ASP A 283 6.14 -5.51 -28.16
N HIS A 284 4.99 -5.99 -27.70
CA HIS A 284 3.88 -6.41 -28.55
C HIS A 284 2.72 -5.42 -28.37
N ASP A 285 2.88 -4.20 -28.86
CA ASP A 285 1.86 -3.14 -28.83
C ASP A 285 1.30 -2.89 -27.41
N GLY A 286 2.20 -2.51 -26.49
CA GLY A 286 1.88 -2.18 -25.11
C GLY A 286 1.95 -3.36 -24.12
N GLY A 287 2.16 -4.58 -24.63
CA GLY A 287 2.42 -5.78 -23.83
C GLY A 287 3.85 -6.30 -24.02
N LEU A 288 4.64 -6.32 -22.94
CA LEU A 288 6.04 -6.73 -22.97
C LEU A 288 6.18 -8.25 -22.78
N ARG A 289 7.07 -8.87 -23.57
CA ARG A 289 7.50 -10.28 -23.39
C ARG A 289 9.00 -10.32 -23.21
N CYS A 290 9.46 -11.06 -22.21
CA CYS A 290 10.87 -11.25 -21.89
C CYS A 290 11.12 -12.75 -21.65
N ALA A 291 11.64 -13.46 -22.65
CA ALA A 291 11.74 -14.93 -22.60
C ALA A 291 12.55 -15.45 -21.41
N SER A 292 13.62 -14.76 -21.02
CA SER A 292 14.46 -15.11 -19.85
C SER A 292 13.72 -15.06 -18.52
N LEU A 293 12.67 -14.24 -18.42
CA LEU A 293 11.95 -14.00 -17.17
C LEU A 293 10.62 -14.75 -17.09
N GLU A 294 10.05 -15.13 -18.24
CA GLU A 294 8.75 -15.79 -18.30
C GLU A 294 8.70 -17.12 -17.56
N ALA A 295 9.75 -17.92 -17.65
CA ALA A 295 9.83 -19.20 -16.95
C ALA A 295 9.80 -18.99 -15.43
N THR A 296 10.61 -18.04 -14.92
CA THR A 296 10.67 -17.69 -13.50
C THR A 296 9.33 -17.13 -13.01
N VAL A 297 8.72 -16.22 -13.75
CA VAL A 297 7.43 -15.62 -13.36
C VAL A 297 6.33 -16.67 -13.38
N ARG A 298 6.29 -17.53 -14.40
CA ARG A 298 5.32 -18.63 -14.49
C ARG A 298 5.46 -19.60 -13.31
N GLU A 299 6.67 -20.00 -12.99
CA GLU A 299 6.94 -20.91 -11.85
C GLU A 299 6.49 -20.29 -10.52
N LYS A 300 6.89 -19.04 -10.26
CA LYS A 300 6.53 -18.32 -9.04
C LYS A 300 5.02 -18.12 -8.91
N LEU A 301 4.35 -17.64 -9.96
CA LEU A 301 2.89 -17.45 -9.95
C LEU A 301 2.11 -18.77 -9.89
N ALA A 302 2.65 -19.84 -10.46
CA ALA A 302 2.05 -21.17 -10.34
C ALA A 302 2.10 -21.70 -8.90
N GLY A 303 2.99 -21.20 -8.05
CA GLY A 303 3.04 -21.50 -6.62
C GLY A 303 1.94 -20.82 -5.80
N ILE A 304 1.37 -19.71 -6.30
CA ILE A 304 0.34 -18.95 -5.59
C ILE A 304 -1.00 -19.67 -5.68
N GLY A 305 -1.64 -19.84 -4.53
CA GLY A 305 -3.05 -20.20 -4.38
C GLY A 305 -3.42 -21.64 -4.69
N GLY A 306 -4.36 -22.16 -3.91
CA GLY A 306 -4.99 -23.47 -4.06
C GLY A 306 -6.46 -23.39 -4.51
N SER A 307 -7.11 -22.22 -4.36
CA SER A 307 -8.53 -22.02 -4.65
C SER A 307 -8.77 -21.21 -5.93
N SER A 308 -9.99 -21.26 -6.47
CA SER A 308 -10.37 -20.44 -7.63
C SER A 308 -10.26 -18.93 -7.36
N SER A 309 -10.37 -18.51 -6.09
CA SER A 309 -10.27 -17.09 -5.68
C SER A 309 -8.84 -16.54 -5.63
N THR A 310 -7.82 -17.40 -5.74
CA THR A 310 -6.41 -17.01 -5.65
C THR A 310 -5.56 -17.53 -6.81
N ARG A 311 -6.14 -18.43 -7.64
CA ARG A 311 -5.42 -19.08 -8.73
C ARG A 311 -5.28 -18.16 -9.94
N ILE A 312 -4.05 -17.69 -10.17
CA ILE A 312 -3.71 -16.85 -11.32
C ILE A 312 -3.57 -17.74 -12.57
N ALA A 313 -4.30 -17.40 -13.62
CA ALA A 313 -4.29 -18.14 -14.88
C ALA A 313 -3.39 -17.50 -15.94
N ARG A 314 -3.27 -16.18 -15.94
CA ARG A 314 -2.61 -15.42 -16.99
C ARG A 314 -1.97 -14.13 -16.48
N ALA A 315 -1.01 -13.61 -17.22
CA ALA A 315 -0.36 -12.34 -16.95
C ALA A 315 0.01 -11.60 -18.24
N LEU A 316 0.03 -10.28 -18.19
CA LEU A 316 0.53 -9.41 -19.25
C LEU A 316 1.39 -8.32 -18.61
N PHE A 317 2.64 -8.19 -19.07
CA PHE A 317 3.53 -7.14 -18.59
C PHE A 317 3.27 -5.84 -19.35
N LEU A 318 3.05 -4.75 -18.62
CA LEU A 318 2.80 -3.46 -19.23
C LEU A 318 4.11 -2.82 -19.72
N THR A 319 4.18 -2.48 -21.00
CA THR A 319 5.32 -1.74 -21.58
C THR A 319 5.34 -0.31 -21.09
N GLU A 320 4.20 0.38 -21.14
CA GLU A 320 4.10 1.76 -20.69
C GLU A 320 4.00 1.85 -19.16
N PRO A 321 4.78 2.75 -18.53
CA PRO A 321 4.60 3.06 -17.11
C PRO A 321 3.20 3.64 -16.86
N LEU A 322 2.77 3.59 -15.60
CA LEU A 322 1.51 4.21 -15.20
C LEU A 322 1.60 5.74 -15.28
N SER A 323 0.56 6.37 -15.79
CA SER A 323 0.49 7.81 -16.02
C SER A 323 -0.20 8.55 -14.87
N MET A 324 0.50 9.52 -14.31
CA MET A 324 -0.08 10.45 -13.31
C MET A 324 -0.98 11.48 -14.00
N SER A 325 -0.59 11.98 -15.17
CA SER A 325 -1.38 12.97 -15.93
C SER A 325 -2.73 12.42 -16.38
N ASP A 326 -2.80 11.12 -16.68
CA ASP A 326 -4.04 10.45 -17.07
C ASP A 326 -4.81 9.88 -15.87
N GLY A 327 -4.29 10.08 -14.66
CA GLY A 327 -4.93 9.70 -13.41
C GLY A 327 -4.88 8.21 -13.08
N GLU A 328 -3.96 7.43 -13.70
CA GLU A 328 -3.70 6.03 -13.32
C GLU A 328 -2.99 5.93 -11.97
N ILE A 329 -2.20 6.96 -11.62
CA ILE A 329 -1.57 7.11 -10.30
C ILE A 329 -2.05 8.42 -9.68
N THR A 330 -2.37 8.37 -8.41
CA THR A 330 -2.72 9.55 -7.61
C THR A 330 -1.45 10.34 -7.23
N ALA A 331 -1.60 11.59 -6.77
CA ALA A 331 -0.48 12.43 -6.33
C ALA A 331 0.37 11.80 -5.21
N LYS A 332 -0.21 10.91 -4.41
CA LYS A 332 0.47 10.14 -3.35
C LYS A 332 1.11 8.83 -3.82
N GLY A 333 1.07 8.52 -5.12
CA GLY A 333 1.66 7.31 -5.69
C GLY A 333 0.78 6.07 -5.67
N SER A 334 -0.47 6.16 -5.21
CA SER A 334 -1.39 5.00 -5.21
C SER A 334 -2.02 4.80 -6.58
N ILE A 335 -2.20 3.54 -6.99
CA ILE A 335 -2.86 3.19 -8.25
C ILE A 335 -4.36 3.43 -8.16
N ASN A 336 -4.93 4.07 -9.20
CA ASN A 336 -6.35 4.16 -9.41
C ASN A 336 -6.80 3.02 -10.34
N PHE A 337 -7.12 1.87 -9.75
CA PHE A 337 -7.44 0.63 -10.48
C PHE A 337 -8.57 0.83 -11.50
N LYS A 338 -9.65 1.51 -11.11
CA LYS A 338 -10.79 1.78 -12.00
C LYS A 338 -10.38 2.59 -13.23
N LYS A 339 -9.63 3.67 -13.01
CA LYS A 339 -9.17 4.55 -14.10
C LYS A 339 -8.20 3.81 -15.02
N LEU A 340 -7.29 3.05 -14.44
CA LEU A 340 -6.32 2.23 -15.18
C LEU A 340 -7.01 1.19 -16.05
N LEU A 341 -7.91 0.39 -15.51
CA LEU A 341 -8.61 -0.66 -16.26
C LEU A 341 -9.49 -0.07 -17.37
N THR A 342 -10.11 1.09 -17.13
CA THR A 342 -10.88 1.80 -18.15
C THR A 342 -9.99 2.29 -19.30
N ARG A 343 -8.85 2.91 -18.97
CA ARG A 343 -7.92 3.44 -19.97
C ARG A 343 -7.25 2.34 -20.79
N ARG A 344 -6.91 1.23 -20.15
CA ARG A 344 -6.23 0.08 -20.75
C ARG A 344 -7.18 -1.06 -21.10
N ALA A 345 -8.45 -0.75 -21.40
CA ALA A 345 -9.47 -1.75 -21.71
C ALA A 345 -9.08 -2.66 -22.89
N ALA A 346 -8.42 -2.13 -23.93
CA ALA A 346 -7.94 -2.92 -25.04
C ALA A 346 -6.88 -3.95 -24.62
N LEU A 347 -5.94 -3.58 -23.74
CA LEU A 347 -4.97 -4.52 -23.19
C LEU A 347 -5.63 -5.53 -22.25
N LEU A 348 -6.70 -5.14 -21.56
CA LEU A 348 -7.47 -6.06 -20.72
C LEU A 348 -8.14 -7.16 -21.55
N GLU A 349 -8.71 -6.84 -22.71
CA GLU A 349 -9.26 -7.86 -23.60
C GLU A 349 -8.16 -8.79 -24.12
N ARG A 350 -7.01 -8.25 -24.49
CA ARG A 350 -5.85 -9.03 -24.93
C ARG A 350 -5.30 -9.96 -23.85
N LEU A 351 -5.29 -9.54 -22.59
CA LEU A 351 -4.90 -10.38 -21.46
C LEU A 351 -5.76 -11.66 -21.40
N TYR A 352 -7.02 -11.60 -21.83
CA TYR A 352 -7.95 -12.72 -21.82
C TYR A 352 -8.07 -13.46 -23.16
N ASP A 353 -7.24 -13.10 -24.13
CA ASP A 353 -7.06 -13.85 -25.38
C ASP A 353 -5.84 -14.76 -25.28
N ASP A 354 -6.07 -16.07 -25.22
CA ASP A 354 -5.00 -17.07 -25.12
C ASP A 354 -4.11 -17.14 -26.40
N ALA A 355 -4.55 -16.57 -27.52
CA ALA A 355 -3.79 -16.47 -28.76
C ALA A 355 -2.95 -15.19 -28.85
N ASP A 356 -3.15 -14.22 -27.94
CA ASP A 356 -2.41 -12.96 -27.97
C ASP A 356 -0.93 -13.19 -27.62
N PRO A 357 0.02 -12.70 -28.47
CA PRO A 357 1.45 -12.91 -28.26
C PRO A 357 1.99 -12.22 -27.00
N ALA A 358 1.32 -11.21 -26.44
CA ALA A 358 1.72 -10.53 -25.23
C ALA A 358 1.26 -11.26 -23.94
N THR A 359 0.30 -12.17 -24.05
CA THR A 359 -0.27 -12.87 -22.89
C THR A 359 0.58 -14.05 -22.46
N LEU A 360 1.05 -14.04 -21.23
CA LEU A 360 1.72 -15.17 -20.58
C LEU A 360 0.69 -16.07 -19.90
N THR A 361 0.46 -17.24 -20.44
CA THR A 361 -0.36 -18.28 -19.79
C THR A 361 0.42 -18.88 -18.64
N ILE A 362 -0.11 -18.76 -17.40
CA ILE A 362 0.46 -19.35 -16.19
C ILE A 362 -0.09 -20.77 -16.00
N ARG A 363 -1.41 -20.89 -16.09
CA ARG A 363 -2.14 -22.19 -15.99
C ARG A 363 -3.26 -22.19 -17.04
N LYS A 364 -3.54 -23.35 -17.61
CA LYS A 364 -4.71 -23.47 -18.47
C LYS A 364 -5.98 -23.26 -17.65
N SER A 365 -6.93 -22.54 -18.24
CA SER A 365 -8.27 -22.39 -17.66
C SER A 365 -8.84 -23.76 -17.32
N ALA A 366 -9.49 -23.89 -16.18
CA ALA A 366 -10.24 -25.09 -15.87
C ALA A 366 -11.40 -25.17 -16.90
N SER A 367 -11.33 -26.14 -17.79
CA SER A 367 -12.39 -26.45 -18.78
C SER A 367 -13.67 -26.91 -18.07
#